data_b55e7639c4ce592628c53a66a4d1083f
#
_entry.id   b55e7639c4ce592628c53a66a4d1083f
#
_cell.length_a   1.000
_cell.length_b   1.000
_cell.length_c   1.000
_cell.angle_alpha   90.00
_cell.angle_beta   90.00
_cell.angle_gamma   90.00
#
_symmetry.space_group_name_H-M   'P 1'
#
loop_
_entity.id
_entity.type
_entity.pdbx_description
1 polymer ?
#
loop_
_entity_poly.entity_id
_entity_poly.type
_entity_poly.pdbx_seq_one_letter_code
_entity_poly.pdbx_strand_id
1 'polypeptide(L)'
;QTAWATCQENNCIAEINIATATVIKLIPLGYKNHNLAGNGIDASDNGAITNIANYPVFGMYQPDAIAYVKAGGTNYLISANEGDVRADWGTANNEEIRFGNALYVVDTAKFGGVANVTAMKALTAMGRLNVTSKYGDFNNDGKFDSVFCYGARSFSIWNANTGSLVWDSKDEIEKRIALLYPSNFNASHTSNTKDSRSDDKGPEPEALTIGKIMDSTYAFIGLERIGGVMIYNITNPASPYFVSYINTRDFAVTPGAGTLATVGDLGPEGIVFVPAAQSPNGKDMLILSNEISGTVALIQLNSRSAFQMQILHSS
;
A
#
# COMPACT_ATOMS: atom_id res chain seq x y z
N GLN A 1 -1.09 -19.10 22.69
CA GLN A 1 -1.61 -18.07 21.74
C GLN A 1 -0.44 -17.44 20.99
N THR A 2 -0.67 -17.13 19.73
CA THR A 2 0.32 -16.53 18.82
C THR A 2 -0.16 -15.15 18.40
N ALA A 3 0.75 -14.19 18.32
CA ALA A 3 0.56 -12.90 17.68
C ALA A 3 1.53 -12.74 16.51
N TRP A 4 1.22 -11.84 15.60
CA TRP A 4 2.11 -11.43 14.53
C TRP A 4 2.24 -9.90 14.55
N ALA A 5 3.46 -9.44 14.32
CA ALA A 5 3.78 -8.02 14.22
C ALA A 5 4.54 -7.74 12.93
N THR A 6 4.22 -6.66 12.29
CA THR A 6 4.99 -6.14 11.16
C THR A 6 6.32 -5.58 11.65
N CYS A 7 7.37 -5.77 10.87
CA CYS A 7 8.65 -5.09 10.99
C CYS A 7 8.87 -4.39 9.65
N GLN A 8 8.22 -3.24 9.49
CA GLN A 8 8.00 -2.58 8.21
C GLN A 8 9.30 -2.36 7.45
N GLU A 9 10.23 -1.58 7.99
CA GLU A 9 11.46 -1.21 7.30
C GLU A 9 12.41 -2.41 7.10
N ASN A 10 12.20 -3.48 7.87
CA ASN A 10 12.93 -4.75 7.70
C ASN A 10 12.25 -5.71 6.73
N ASN A 11 11.11 -5.34 6.16
CA ASN A 11 10.36 -6.13 5.18
C ASN A 11 10.09 -7.56 5.66
N CYS A 12 9.64 -7.71 6.90
CA CYS A 12 9.33 -9.01 7.50
C CYS A 12 8.17 -8.95 8.50
N ILE A 13 7.66 -10.12 8.88
CA ILE A 13 6.67 -10.31 9.94
C ILE A 13 7.29 -11.13 11.06
N ALA A 14 7.14 -10.69 12.31
CA ALA A 14 7.53 -11.44 13.49
C ALA A 14 6.36 -12.28 13.99
N GLU A 15 6.57 -13.57 14.20
CA GLU A 15 5.68 -14.47 14.90
C GLU A 15 6.06 -14.54 16.37
N ILE A 16 5.11 -14.28 17.27
CA ILE A 16 5.36 -14.07 18.71
C ILE A 16 4.54 -15.05 19.52
N ASN A 17 5.17 -15.75 20.46
CA ASN A 17 4.49 -16.49 21.50
C ASN A 17 4.07 -15.54 22.62
N ILE A 18 2.76 -15.32 22.77
CA ILE A 18 2.21 -14.38 23.78
C ILE A 18 2.50 -14.87 25.19
N ALA A 19 2.44 -16.18 25.45
CA ALA A 19 2.57 -16.72 26.80
C ALA A 19 4.01 -16.58 27.36
N THR A 20 5.01 -16.63 26.47
CA THR A 20 6.42 -16.51 26.85
C THR A 20 7.02 -15.16 26.50
N ALA A 21 6.26 -14.28 25.84
CA ALA A 21 6.71 -12.98 25.30
C ALA A 21 7.99 -13.11 24.45
N THR A 22 8.07 -14.15 23.61
CA THR A 22 9.26 -14.42 22.79
C THR A 22 8.93 -14.43 21.31
N VAL A 23 9.82 -13.90 20.48
CA VAL A 23 9.76 -14.08 19.03
C VAL A 23 10.11 -15.52 18.70
N ILE A 24 9.17 -16.21 18.03
CA ILE A 24 9.35 -17.60 17.59
C ILE A 24 10.09 -17.61 16.26
N LYS A 25 9.73 -16.70 15.35
CA LYS A 25 10.18 -16.72 13.96
C LYS A 25 10.10 -15.31 13.34
N LEU A 26 11.06 -15.01 12.49
CA LEU A 26 10.97 -13.89 11.54
C LEU A 26 10.63 -14.46 10.16
N ILE A 27 9.64 -13.90 9.52
CA ILE A 27 9.13 -14.31 8.20
C ILE A 27 9.53 -13.22 7.20
N PRO A 28 10.61 -13.41 6.42
CA PRO A 28 10.96 -12.47 5.36
C PRO A 28 9.92 -12.55 4.24
N LEU A 29 9.47 -11.40 3.74
CA LEU A 29 8.39 -11.32 2.75
C LEU A 29 8.89 -11.43 1.31
N GLY A 30 10.20 -11.28 1.08
CA GLY A 30 10.74 -11.21 -0.27
C GLY A 30 10.39 -9.91 -0.98
N TYR A 31 10.26 -9.96 -2.31
CA TYR A 31 10.11 -8.76 -3.13
C TYR A 31 9.11 -8.97 -4.25
N LYS A 32 8.31 -7.96 -4.55
CA LYS A 32 7.40 -7.94 -5.68
C LYS A 32 8.15 -7.54 -6.95
N ASN A 33 8.16 -8.40 -7.94
CA ASN A 33 8.82 -8.11 -9.21
C ASN A 33 7.89 -7.31 -10.13
N HIS A 34 8.14 -6.01 -10.25
CA HIS A 34 7.35 -5.11 -11.10
C HIS A 34 7.60 -5.28 -12.60
N ASN A 35 8.59 -6.08 -13.00
CA ASN A 35 8.80 -6.43 -14.39
C ASN A 35 7.84 -7.52 -14.91
N LEU A 36 7.10 -8.17 -14.02
CA LEU A 36 6.13 -9.19 -14.41
C LEU A 36 4.80 -8.55 -14.83
N ALA A 37 4.18 -9.13 -15.84
CA ALA A 37 2.83 -8.72 -16.30
C ALA A 37 1.83 -8.73 -15.13
N GLY A 38 1.08 -7.64 -14.98
CA GLY A 38 0.13 -7.43 -13.89
C GLY A 38 0.73 -6.85 -12.61
N ASN A 39 2.04 -6.59 -12.56
CA ASN A 39 2.71 -5.93 -11.45
C ASN A 39 3.23 -4.53 -11.81
N GLY A 40 2.63 -3.89 -12.82
CA GLY A 40 3.03 -2.56 -13.25
C GLY A 40 2.91 -1.52 -12.12
N ILE A 41 3.69 -0.45 -12.24
CA ILE A 41 3.59 0.76 -11.41
C ILE A 41 3.68 2.00 -12.29
N ASP A 42 3.11 3.09 -11.84
CA ASP A 42 3.50 4.39 -12.34
C ASP A 42 4.73 4.87 -11.55
N ALA A 43 5.83 5.06 -12.23
CA ALA A 43 7.13 5.32 -11.59
C ALA A 43 7.56 6.79 -11.66
N SER A 44 6.68 7.68 -12.16
CA SER A 44 7.07 9.07 -12.43
C SER A 44 5.92 10.04 -12.17
N ASP A 45 6.24 11.14 -11.52
CA ASP A 45 5.38 12.32 -11.35
C ASP A 45 5.56 13.36 -12.49
N ASN A 46 6.41 13.07 -13.48
CA ASN A 46 6.78 14.01 -14.51
C ASN A 46 5.72 14.10 -15.61
N GLY A 47 5.09 15.25 -15.72
CA GLY A 47 4.12 15.56 -16.77
C GLY A 47 2.67 15.20 -16.42
N ALA A 48 2.40 14.74 -15.20
CA ALA A 48 1.06 14.33 -14.73
C ALA A 48 0.37 13.34 -15.68
N ILE A 49 1.12 12.36 -16.17
CA ILE A 49 0.68 11.33 -17.12
C ILE A 49 0.58 10.01 -16.38
N THR A 50 -0.62 9.44 -16.29
CA THR A 50 -0.79 8.09 -15.75
C THR A 50 -0.12 7.07 -16.68
N ASN A 51 0.95 6.43 -16.22
CA ASN A 51 1.76 5.47 -16.98
C ASN A 51 2.08 4.22 -16.16
N ILE A 52 1.07 3.41 -15.86
CA ILE A 52 1.25 2.15 -15.15
C ILE A 52 1.92 1.14 -16.10
N ALA A 53 3.20 0.90 -15.91
CA ALA A 53 4.01 0.05 -16.81
C ALA A 53 4.89 -0.92 -16.01
N ASN A 54 5.38 -1.95 -16.68
CA ASN A 54 6.33 -2.89 -16.10
C ASN A 54 7.74 -2.34 -16.18
N TYR A 55 8.45 -2.34 -15.05
CA TYR A 55 9.83 -1.88 -14.93
C TYR A 55 10.69 -2.94 -14.23
N PRO A 56 11.98 -3.07 -14.55
CA PRO A 56 12.90 -4.01 -13.90
C PRO A 56 13.31 -3.50 -12.51
N VAL A 57 12.32 -3.39 -11.62
CA VAL A 57 12.48 -2.97 -10.23
C VAL A 57 11.71 -3.93 -9.32
N PHE A 58 12.22 -4.14 -8.13
CA PHE A 58 11.59 -4.93 -7.07
C PHE A 58 11.02 -4.02 -5.99
N GLY A 59 9.73 -4.16 -5.69
CA GLY A 59 9.08 -3.51 -4.54
C GLY A 59 9.33 -4.32 -3.27
N MET A 60 9.85 -3.70 -2.23
CA MET A 60 9.85 -4.25 -0.88
C MET A 60 8.42 -4.17 -0.34
N TYR A 61 7.87 -5.27 0.19
CA TYR A 61 6.47 -5.24 0.69
C TYR A 61 6.30 -4.23 1.82
N GLN A 62 7.17 -4.26 2.81
CA GLN A 62 7.24 -3.32 3.92
C GLN A 62 5.83 -2.98 4.47
N PRO A 63 5.12 -3.97 5.04
CA PRO A 63 3.74 -3.78 5.47
C PRO A 63 3.68 -2.89 6.71
N ASP A 64 2.83 -1.85 6.68
CA ASP A 64 2.48 -1.12 7.88
C ASP A 64 1.47 -1.90 8.71
N ALA A 65 0.32 -2.21 8.18
CA ALA A 65 -0.73 -2.93 8.90
C ALA A 65 -0.80 -4.42 8.54
N ILE A 66 -1.23 -5.21 9.55
CA ILE A 66 -1.44 -6.65 9.42
C ILE A 66 -2.77 -7.05 10.08
N ALA A 67 -3.47 -7.99 9.47
CA ALA A 67 -4.67 -8.60 10.04
C ALA A 67 -4.63 -10.12 9.88
N TYR A 68 -5.32 -10.83 10.79
CA TYR A 68 -5.40 -12.30 10.78
C TYR A 68 -6.78 -12.76 10.37
N VAL A 69 -6.84 -13.82 9.56
CA VAL A 69 -8.08 -14.52 9.24
C VAL A 69 -7.87 -16.02 9.16
N LYS A 70 -8.86 -16.79 9.58
CA LYS A 70 -8.89 -18.25 9.40
C LYS A 70 -9.96 -18.61 8.39
N ALA A 71 -9.57 -19.30 7.32
CA ALA A 71 -10.48 -19.77 6.27
C ALA A 71 -10.13 -21.19 5.86
N GLY A 72 -11.13 -22.05 5.69
CA GLY A 72 -10.93 -23.45 5.27
C GLY A 72 -9.97 -24.24 6.17
N GLY A 73 -9.89 -23.91 7.45
CA GLY A 73 -8.95 -24.54 8.40
C GLY A 73 -7.52 -23.98 8.37
N THR A 74 -7.16 -23.15 7.40
CA THR A 74 -5.84 -22.53 7.26
C THR A 74 -5.83 -21.13 7.86
N ASN A 75 -4.70 -20.76 8.47
CA ASN A 75 -4.44 -19.44 9.03
C ASN A 75 -3.78 -18.56 7.96
N TYR A 76 -4.29 -17.34 7.79
CA TYR A 76 -3.76 -16.36 6.84
C TYR A 76 -3.47 -15.04 7.55
N LEU A 77 -2.45 -14.35 7.06
CA LEU A 77 -2.16 -12.98 7.40
C LEU A 77 -2.45 -12.11 6.17
N ILE A 78 -3.07 -10.98 6.38
CA ILE A 78 -3.30 -9.98 5.34
C ILE A 78 -2.43 -8.78 5.69
N SER A 79 -1.69 -8.23 4.71
CA SER A 79 -0.82 -7.07 4.90
C SER A 79 -1.20 -5.95 3.95
N ALA A 80 -1.22 -4.73 4.45
CA ALA A 80 -1.24 -3.52 3.64
C ALA A 80 0.23 -3.09 3.42
N ASN A 81 0.67 -3.02 2.17
CA ASN A 81 2.09 -2.92 1.81
C ASN A 81 2.42 -1.48 1.43
N GLU A 82 2.44 -0.61 2.41
CA GLU A 82 2.68 0.82 2.27
C GLU A 82 4.08 1.12 1.77
N GLY A 83 5.07 0.59 2.46
CA GLY A 83 6.48 0.92 2.27
C GLY A 83 6.94 2.06 3.17
N ASP A 84 8.17 1.95 3.66
CA ASP A 84 8.81 3.05 4.36
C ASP A 84 10.31 3.10 4.11
N VAL A 85 10.88 4.31 4.20
CA VAL A 85 12.30 4.59 3.99
C VAL A 85 12.95 4.96 5.31
N ARG A 86 14.13 4.44 5.58
CA ARG A 86 14.89 4.76 6.81
C ARG A 86 15.57 6.13 6.74
N ALA A 87 14.85 7.17 6.31
CA ALA A 87 15.39 8.52 6.18
C ALA A 87 15.59 9.18 7.54
N ASP A 88 14.71 8.92 8.50
CA ASP A 88 14.70 9.55 9.82
C ASP A 88 15.65 8.91 10.83
N TRP A 89 16.33 7.83 10.45
CA TRP A 89 17.26 7.12 11.32
C TRP A 89 18.67 7.77 11.35
N GLY A 90 18.77 9.02 10.92
CA GLY A 90 20.01 9.79 10.82
C GLY A 90 20.67 9.67 9.43
N THR A 91 21.49 10.65 9.10
CA THR A 91 22.08 10.79 7.75
C THR A 91 22.87 9.57 7.28
N ALA A 92 23.53 8.85 8.19
CA ALA A 92 24.28 7.64 7.86
C ALA A 92 23.38 6.47 7.42
N ASN A 93 22.12 6.46 7.84
CA ASN A 93 21.13 5.43 7.55
C ASN A 93 20.18 5.82 6.42
N ASN A 94 20.17 7.09 6.02
CA ASN A 94 19.36 7.52 4.87
C ASN A 94 19.79 6.74 3.64
N GLU A 95 18.82 6.03 3.07
CA GLU A 95 19.02 5.16 1.92
C GLU A 95 18.33 5.67 0.66
N GLU A 96 17.51 6.72 0.77
CA GLU A 96 16.71 7.22 -0.32
C GLU A 96 17.55 7.93 -1.39
N ILE A 97 17.35 7.52 -2.64
CA ILE A 97 17.96 8.16 -3.81
C ILE A 97 17.02 8.03 -5.01
N ARG A 98 17.04 9.01 -5.91
CA ARG A 98 16.32 8.89 -7.18
C ARG A 98 17.07 7.95 -8.13
N PHE A 99 16.37 7.05 -8.82
CA PHE A 99 16.98 6.14 -9.80
C PHE A 99 17.75 6.89 -10.89
N GLY A 100 17.25 8.06 -11.33
CA GLY A 100 17.92 8.94 -12.31
C GLY A 100 19.13 9.68 -11.81
N ASN A 101 19.41 9.67 -10.49
CA ASN A 101 20.58 10.35 -9.92
C ASN A 101 21.88 9.79 -10.51
N ALA A 102 22.84 10.68 -10.79
CA ALA A 102 24.13 10.28 -11.38
C ALA A 102 24.95 9.36 -10.45
N LEU A 103 24.74 9.45 -9.13
CA LEU A 103 25.41 8.60 -8.14
C LEU A 103 24.80 7.20 -8.04
N TYR A 104 23.59 6.99 -8.57
CA TYR A 104 22.95 5.67 -8.62
C TYR A 104 23.38 4.94 -9.90
N VAL A 105 24.47 4.20 -9.83
CA VAL A 105 25.05 3.49 -10.97
C VAL A 105 24.56 2.04 -10.98
N VAL A 106 23.96 1.60 -12.07
CA VAL A 106 23.54 0.18 -12.25
C VAL A 106 24.52 -0.55 -13.17
N ASP A 107 24.65 -1.87 -12.98
CA ASP A 107 25.35 -2.71 -13.95
C ASP A 107 24.56 -2.79 -15.26
N THR A 108 24.99 -2.06 -16.27
CA THR A 108 24.27 -1.95 -17.55
C THR A 108 24.05 -3.30 -18.23
N ALA A 109 24.93 -4.29 -17.99
CA ALA A 109 24.78 -5.64 -18.55
C ALA A 109 23.56 -6.36 -18.00
N LYS A 110 23.19 -6.10 -16.76
CA LYS A 110 21.99 -6.67 -16.09
C LYS A 110 20.69 -6.05 -16.59
N PHE A 111 20.75 -4.83 -17.14
CA PHE A 111 19.59 -4.03 -17.56
C PHE A 111 19.53 -3.81 -19.08
N GLY A 112 20.08 -4.72 -19.89
CA GLY A 112 19.96 -4.66 -21.35
C GLY A 112 20.86 -3.63 -22.05
N GLY A 113 21.91 -3.18 -21.39
CA GLY A 113 22.93 -2.30 -21.96
C GLY A 113 22.68 -0.81 -21.69
N VAL A 114 23.65 0.00 -22.07
CA VAL A 114 23.71 1.45 -21.79
C VAL A 114 22.48 2.18 -22.33
N ALA A 115 22.07 1.89 -23.57
CA ALA A 115 20.91 2.56 -24.18
C ALA A 115 19.61 2.33 -23.40
N ASN A 116 19.38 1.10 -22.93
CA ASN A 116 18.22 0.78 -22.13
C ASN A 116 18.25 1.47 -20.77
N VAL A 117 19.40 1.46 -20.06
CA VAL A 117 19.55 2.16 -18.80
C VAL A 117 19.34 3.67 -18.96
N THR A 118 19.81 4.27 -20.07
CA THR A 118 19.55 5.68 -20.38
C THR A 118 18.05 5.94 -20.56
N ALA A 119 17.34 5.08 -21.26
CA ALA A 119 15.90 5.19 -21.41
C ALA A 119 15.15 5.03 -20.08
N MET A 120 15.55 4.07 -19.25
CA MET A 120 14.98 3.87 -17.89
C MET A 120 15.22 5.09 -16.96
N LYS A 121 16.34 5.76 -17.08
CA LYS A 121 16.69 6.96 -16.31
C LYS A 121 15.99 8.24 -16.80
N ALA A 122 15.21 8.18 -17.90
CA ALA A 122 14.40 9.31 -18.32
C ALA A 122 13.40 9.70 -17.23
N LEU A 123 13.13 11.01 -17.10
CA LEU A 123 12.22 11.52 -16.07
C LEU A 123 10.78 11.01 -16.20
N THR A 124 10.37 10.68 -17.44
CA THR A 124 9.05 10.11 -17.76
C THR A 124 8.98 8.58 -17.64
N ALA A 125 10.09 7.95 -17.25
CA ALA A 125 10.17 6.51 -16.96
C ALA A 125 10.44 6.30 -15.46
N MET A 126 11.53 5.62 -15.11
CA MET A 126 11.90 5.38 -13.71
C MET A 126 12.82 6.46 -13.11
N GLY A 127 13.27 7.45 -13.89
CA GLY A 127 14.29 8.40 -13.44
C GLY A 127 13.91 9.19 -12.18
N ARG A 128 12.60 9.34 -11.95
CA ARG A 128 12.05 10.00 -10.77
C ARG A 128 11.84 9.05 -9.58
N LEU A 129 11.76 7.74 -9.81
CA LEU A 129 11.41 6.75 -8.79
C LEU A 129 12.43 6.77 -7.64
N ASN A 130 11.93 6.83 -6.40
CA ASN A 130 12.71 6.63 -5.20
C ASN A 130 13.10 5.16 -5.04
N VAL A 131 14.39 4.91 -4.81
CA VAL A 131 14.99 3.59 -4.67
C VAL A 131 15.97 3.58 -3.51
N THR A 132 16.31 2.39 -2.98
CA THR A 132 17.32 2.27 -1.94
C THR A 132 18.74 2.29 -2.52
N SER A 133 19.61 3.04 -1.87
CA SER A 133 21.05 3.04 -2.13
C SER A 133 21.84 2.05 -1.26
N LYS A 134 21.15 1.26 -0.41
CA LYS A 134 21.79 0.35 0.56
C LYS A 134 21.67 -1.12 0.19
N TYR A 135 20.92 -1.46 -0.86
CA TYR A 135 20.69 -2.84 -1.26
C TYR A 135 20.59 -2.98 -2.78
N GLY A 136 21.14 -4.08 -3.33
CA GLY A 136 21.08 -4.38 -4.77
C GLY A 136 22.43 -4.47 -5.47
N ASP A 137 23.53 -4.05 -4.85
CA ASP A 137 24.91 -4.32 -5.28
C ASP A 137 25.37 -5.59 -4.55
N PHE A 138 25.22 -6.75 -5.20
CA PHE A 138 25.49 -8.04 -4.56
C PHE A 138 26.92 -8.50 -4.66
N ASN A 139 27.71 -7.93 -5.56
CA ASN A 139 29.11 -8.24 -5.78
C ASN A 139 30.05 -7.19 -5.18
N ASN A 140 29.51 -6.07 -4.65
CA ASN A 140 30.22 -4.95 -4.05
C ASN A 140 31.21 -4.26 -5.00
N ASP A 141 30.83 -4.13 -6.29
CA ASP A 141 31.64 -3.42 -7.30
C ASP A 141 31.26 -1.94 -7.45
N GLY A 142 30.32 -1.46 -6.66
CA GLY A 142 29.80 -0.09 -6.69
C GLY A 142 28.70 0.11 -7.74
N LYS A 143 28.16 -0.96 -8.34
CA LYS A 143 27.06 -0.89 -9.28
C LYS A 143 25.92 -1.81 -8.84
N PHE A 144 24.72 -1.34 -8.96
CA PHE A 144 23.55 -2.12 -8.56
C PHE A 144 23.22 -3.20 -9.60
N ASP A 145 23.22 -4.47 -9.17
CA ASP A 145 22.80 -5.65 -9.96
C ASP A 145 21.28 -5.74 -10.07
N SER A 146 20.56 -5.17 -9.09
CA SER A 146 19.11 -5.10 -9.01
C SER A 146 18.68 -3.79 -8.38
N VAL A 147 17.48 -3.31 -8.72
CA VAL A 147 16.91 -2.06 -8.21
C VAL A 147 15.75 -2.40 -7.27
N PHE A 148 15.69 -1.74 -6.11
CA PHE A 148 14.65 -1.93 -5.11
C PHE A 148 13.99 -0.60 -4.75
N CYS A 149 12.65 -0.56 -4.78
CA CYS A 149 11.84 0.57 -4.33
C CYS A 149 11.04 0.20 -3.07
N TYR A 150 10.48 1.22 -2.43
CA TYR A 150 9.75 1.10 -1.18
C TYR A 150 8.28 0.81 -1.44
N GLY A 151 7.70 -0.09 -0.62
CA GLY A 151 6.33 -0.55 -0.77
C GLY A 151 6.11 -1.44 -1.99
N ALA A 152 5.00 -2.15 -1.98
CA ALA A 152 4.57 -2.97 -3.11
C ALA A 152 3.33 -2.43 -3.81
N ARG A 153 2.79 -1.28 -3.36
CA ARG A 153 1.59 -0.62 -3.88
C ARG A 153 0.38 -1.56 -3.96
N SER A 154 0.33 -2.50 -3.02
CA SER A 154 -0.65 -3.57 -3.01
C SER A 154 -1.00 -3.97 -1.58
N PHE A 155 -2.01 -4.82 -1.44
CA PHE A 155 -2.15 -5.63 -0.24
C PHE A 155 -1.94 -7.11 -0.60
N SER A 156 -1.50 -7.89 0.37
CA SER A 156 -1.14 -9.30 0.16
C SER A 156 -1.78 -10.21 1.18
N ILE A 157 -1.94 -11.47 0.80
CA ILE A 157 -2.41 -12.56 1.66
C ILE A 157 -1.31 -13.62 1.75
N TRP A 158 -0.93 -13.94 2.97
CA TRP A 158 0.15 -14.87 3.31
C TRP A 158 -0.39 -16.07 4.07
N ASN A 159 0.16 -17.23 3.84
CA ASN A 159 -0.07 -18.38 4.72
C ASN A 159 0.69 -18.17 6.03
N ALA A 160 -0.03 -18.02 7.15
CA ALA A 160 0.59 -17.71 8.45
C ALA A 160 1.54 -18.81 8.95
N ASN A 161 1.34 -20.06 8.55
CA ASN A 161 2.16 -21.18 9.01
C ASN A 161 3.49 -21.27 8.23
N THR A 162 3.43 -21.05 6.91
CA THR A 162 4.60 -21.19 6.02
C THR A 162 5.31 -19.87 5.74
N GLY A 163 4.62 -18.73 5.83
CA GLY A 163 5.09 -17.43 5.39
C GLY A 163 5.00 -17.23 3.87
N SER A 164 4.43 -18.19 3.13
CA SER A 164 4.36 -18.11 1.67
C SER A 164 3.27 -17.13 1.22
N LEU A 165 3.57 -16.36 0.19
CA LEU A 165 2.58 -15.53 -0.51
C LEU A 165 1.50 -16.43 -1.13
N VAL A 166 0.23 -16.15 -0.82
CA VAL A 166 -0.93 -16.85 -1.37
C VAL A 166 -1.55 -16.05 -2.50
N TRP A 167 -1.67 -14.73 -2.29
CA TRP A 167 -2.24 -13.82 -3.27
C TRP A 167 -1.74 -12.39 -3.01
N ASP A 168 -1.71 -11.59 -4.06
CA ASP A 168 -1.37 -10.16 -4.03
C ASP A 168 -2.29 -9.40 -4.97
N SER A 169 -2.70 -8.18 -4.60
CA SER A 169 -3.56 -7.33 -5.44
C SER A 169 -2.85 -6.80 -6.69
N LYS A 170 -1.56 -7.03 -6.82
CA LYS A 170 -0.76 -6.67 -8.00
C LYS A 170 -0.79 -5.16 -8.28
N ASP A 171 -1.09 -4.78 -9.52
CA ASP A 171 -1.25 -3.38 -9.95
C ASP A 171 -2.72 -2.90 -9.91
N GLU A 172 -3.62 -3.68 -9.28
CA GLU A 172 -5.05 -3.40 -9.31
C GLU A 172 -5.40 -2.10 -8.58
N ILE A 173 -4.73 -1.78 -7.46
CA ILE A 173 -5.01 -0.56 -6.69
C ILE A 173 -4.77 0.67 -7.56
N GLU A 174 -3.60 0.82 -8.17
CA GLU A 174 -3.32 1.96 -9.06
C GLU A 174 -4.26 2.00 -10.27
N LYS A 175 -4.55 0.85 -10.89
CA LYS A 175 -5.50 0.77 -12.01
C LYS A 175 -6.92 1.21 -11.63
N ARG A 176 -7.39 0.85 -10.43
CA ARG A 176 -8.70 1.30 -9.91
C ARG A 176 -8.72 2.79 -9.67
N ILE A 177 -7.66 3.34 -9.07
CA ILE A 177 -7.53 4.78 -8.85
C ILE A 177 -7.49 5.52 -10.19
N ALA A 178 -6.70 5.05 -11.15
CA ALA A 178 -6.64 5.65 -12.49
C ALA A 178 -8.00 5.68 -13.20
N LEU A 179 -8.82 4.65 -13.00
CA LEU A 179 -10.17 4.57 -13.55
C LEU A 179 -11.16 5.49 -12.83
N LEU A 180 -11.14 5.51 -11.50
CA LEU A 180 -12.16 6.17 -10.68
C LEU A 180 -11.83 7.65 -10.42
N TYR A 181 -10.55 7.99 -10.33
CA TYR A 181 -10.03 9.34 -10.07
C TYR A 181 -8.95 9.74 -11.07
N PRO A 182 -9.24 9.79 -12.38
CA PRO A 182 -8.22 10.02 -13.42
C PRO A 182 -7.53 11.39 -13.30
N SER A 183 -8.22 12.39 -12.76
CA SER A 183 -7.68 13.73 -12.56
C SER A 183 -6.85 13.89 -11.28
N ASN A 184 -6.97 12.94 -10.35
CA ASN A 184 -6.30 12.95 -9.04
C ASN A 184 -5.55 11.63 -8.79
N PHE A 185 -5.27 10.89 -9.85
CA PHE A 185 -4.51 9.64 -9.77
C PHE A 185 -3.23 9.86 -8.98
N ASN A 186 -2.95 9.00 -7.98
CA ASN A 186 -1.81 9.08 -7.08
C ASN A 186 -1.55 10.49 -6.50
N ALA A 187 -2.62 11.24 -6.18
CA ALA A 187 -2.50 12.51 -5.47
C ALA A 187 -2.03 12.30 -4.03
N SER A 188 -1.31 13.26 -3.48
CA SER A 188 -0.91 13.27 -2.07
C SER A 188 -2.07 13.67 -1.15
N HIS A 189 -2.00 13.33 0.13
CA HIS A 189 -2.92 13.81 1.16
C HIS A 189 -2.78 15.35 1.38
N THR A 190 -1.67 15.96 0.96
CA THR A 190 -1.43 17.41 1.08
C THR A 190 -1.66 18.18 -0.22
N SER A 191 -1.97 17.51 -1.32
CA SER A 191 -2.13 18.12 -2.64
C SER A 191 -3.08 17.32 -3.52
N ASN A 192 -3.95 18.01 -4.28
CA ASN A 192 -4.78 17.38 -5.32
C ASN A 192 -4.06 17.16 -6.65
N THR A 193 -2.77 17.48 -6.70
CA THR A 193 -1.98 17.36 -7.92
C THR A 193 -1.92 15.89 -8.35
N LYS A 194 -2.41 15.63 -9.57
CA LYS A 194 -2.33 14.32 -10.21
C LYS A 194 -0.89 13.85 -10.22
N ASP A 195 -0.70 12.57 -9.94
CA ASP A 195 0.55 11.85 -10.12
C ASP A 195 1.67 12.18 -9.11
N SER A 196 1.38 13.06 -8.13
CA SER A 196 2.39 13.60 -7.22
C SER A 196 3.03 12.58 -6.27
N ARG A 197 2.52 11.34 -6.22
CA ARG A 197 3.09 10.25 -5.42
C ARG A 197 3.61 9.07 -6.25
N SER A 198 3.48 9.13 -7.57
CA SER A 198 3.91 8.03 -8.47
C SER A 198 5.42 7.80 -8.43
N ASP A 199 6.20 8.84 -8.25
CA ASP A 199 7.66 8.80 -8.15
C ASP A 199 8.19 8.29 -6.79
N ASP A 200 7.27 7.98 -5.88
CA ASP A 200 7.60 7.48 -4.53
C ASP A 200 6.87 6.14 -4.28
N LYS A 201 5.91 6.08 -3.38
CA LYS A 201 5.22 4.86 -2.98
C LYS A 201 3.79 4.73 -3.56
N GLY A 202 3.36 5.67 -4.40
CA GLY A 202 2.05 5.69 -5.05
C GLY A 202 0.88 5.89 -4.07
N PRO A 203 -0.13 5.00 -4.05
CA PRO A 203 -1.34 5.15 -3.24
C PRO A 203 -1.14 4.90 -1.75
N GLU A 204 -0.08 4.20 -1.36
CA GLU A 204 0.28 3.83 0.00
C GLU A 204 -0.87 3.13 0.75
N PRO A 205 -1.09 1.83 0.47
CA PRO A 205 -2.00 1.01 1.26
C PRO A 205 -1.46 0.84 2.68
N GLU A 206 -2.11 1.46 3.66
CA GLU A 206 -1.65 1.55 5.05
C GLU A 206 -2.63 0.91 6.01
N ALA A 207 -3.77 1.56 6.27
CA ALA A 207 -4.77 1.05 7.21
C ALA A 207 -5.40 -0.26 6.72
N LEU A 208 -5.62 -1.21 7.64
CA LEU A 208 -6.21 -2.50 7.32
C LEU A 208 -7.09 -3.04 8.43
N THR A 209 -8.30 -3.47 8.10
CA THR A 209 -9.13 -4.31 8.98
C THR A 209 -9.86 -5.39 8.20
N ILE A 210 -10.33 -6.41 8.91
CA ILE A 210 -11.14 -7.50 8.36
C ILE A 210 -12.50 -7.50 9.04
N GLY A 211 -13.56 -7.66 8.26
CA GLY A 211 -14.92 -7.82 8.75
C GLY A 211 -15.63 -8.98 8.10
N LYS A 212 -16.47 -9.66 8.89
CA LYS A 212 -17.38 -10.66 8.37
C LYS A 212 -18.79 -10.07 8.30
N ILE A 213 -19.35 -10.02 7.09
CA ILE A 213 -20.71 -9.54 6.82
C ILE A 213 -21.48 -10.70 6.22
N MET A 214 -22.50 -11.18 6.93
CA MET A 214 -23.21 -12.40 6.60
C MET A 214 -22.22 -13.60 6.47
N ASP A 215 -22.18 -14.26 5.31
CA ASP A 215 -21.31 -15.41 5.06
C ASP A 215 -19.99 -15.03 4.36
N SER A 216 -19.78 -13.75 4.10
CA SER A 216 -18.60 -13.27 3.39
C SER A 216 -17.62 -12.55 4.30
N THR A 217 -16.33 -12.74 4.04
CA THR A 217 -15.24 -12.04 4.72
C THR A 217 -14.67 -10.98 3.79
N TYR A 218 -14.47 -9.78 4.33
CA TYR A 218 -13.98 -8.63 3.59
C TYR A 218 -12.71 -8.07 4.21
N ALA A 219 -11.79 -7.62 3.36
CA ALA A 219 -10.67 -6.77 3.74
C ALA A 219 -11.01 -5.32 3.36
N PHE A 220 -10.73 -4.41 4.29
CA PHE A 220 -10.90 -2.97 4.14
C PHE A 220 -9.52 -2.34 4.21
N ILE A 221 -9.06 -1.75 3.11
CA ILE A 221 -7.71 -1.24 2.94
C ILE A 221 -7.78 0.29 2.79
N GLY A 222 -7.26 1.04 3.76
CA GLY A 222 -7.10 2.47 3.69
C GLY A 222 -5.93 2.85 2.79
N LEU A 223 -6.11 3.88 1.97
CA LEU A 223 -5.08 4.44 1.10
C LEU A 223 -4.65 5.79 1.64
N GLU A 224 -3.49 5.87 2.27
CA GLU A 224 -3.03 7.06 3.00
C GLU A 224 -3.02 8.31 2.10
N ARG A 225 -2.46 8.23 0.90
CA ARG A 225 -2.15 9.42 0.10
C ARG A 225 -3.36 9.97 -0.65
N ILE A 226 -4.03 9.15 -1.42
CA ILE A 226 -5.21 9.61 -2.16
C ILE A 226 -6.46 9.66 -1.27
N GLY A 227 -6.44 8.91 -0.15
CA GLY A 227 -7.54 8.78 0.80
C GLY A 227 -8.50 7.64 0.48
N GLY A 228 -9.43 7.43 1.38
CA GLY A 228 -10.51 6.46 1.23
C GLY A 228 -10.13 5.02 1.53
N VAL A 229 -11.09 4.10 1.34
CA VAL A 229 -10.99 2.68 1.68
C VAL A 229 -11.39 1.82 0.50
N MET A 230 -10.49 0.95 0.05
CA MET A 230 -10.82 -0.12 -0.90
C MET A 230 -11.35 -1.35 -0.17
N ILE A 231 -12.37 -1.98 -0.74
CA ILE A 231 -13.05 -3.14 -0.18
C ILE A 231 -12.85 -4.32 -1.11
N TYR A 232 -12.32 -5.41 -0.55
CA TYR A 232 -12.17 -6.68 -1.25
C TYR A 232 -12.89 -7.80 -0.53
N ASN A 233 -13.59 -8.66 -1.28
CA ASN A 233 -14.06 -9.93 -0.74
C ASN A 233 -12.89 -10.91 -0.71
N ILE A 234 -12.58 -11.41 0.49
CA ILE A 234 -11.50 -12.37 0.75
C ILE A 234 -12.04 -13.69 1.33
N THR A 235 -13.32 -13.99 1.11
CA THR A 235 -13.94 -15.24 1.58
C THR A 235 -13.15 -16.46 1.10
N ASN A 236 -12.65 -16.40 -0.14
CA ASN A 236 -11.61 -17.31 -0.62
C ASN A 236 -10.26 -16.56 -0.67
N PRO A 237 -9.34 -16.78 0.28
CA PRO A 237 -8.07 -16.07 0.34
C PRO A 237 -7.14 -16.32 -0.87
N ALA A 238 -7.37 -17.38 -1.64
CA ALA A 238 -6.61 -17.67 -2.86
C ALA A 238 -7.16 -16.96 -4.10
N SER A 239 -8.35 -16.35 -4.02
CA SER A 239 -9.01 -15.67 -5.13
C SER A 239 -9.86 -14.50 -4.65
N PRO A 240 -9.26 -13.49 -4.01
CA PRO A 240 -9.94 -12.24 -3.67
C PRO A 240 -10.42 -11.50 -4.91
N TYR A 241 -11.43 -10.64 -4.72
CA TYR A 241 -11.89 -9.75 -5.77
C TYR A 241 -12.34 -8.40 -5.21
N PHE A 242 -12.13 -7.37 -6.01
CA PHE A 242 -12.54 -6.00 -5.70
C PHE A 242 -14.06 -5.88 -5.63
N VAL A 243 -14.54 -5.17 -4.61
CA VAL A 243 -15.97 -4.92 -4.39
C VAL A 243 -16.31 -3.46 -4.59
N SER A 244 -15.59 -2.56 -3.92
CA SER A 244 -15.89 -1.12 -3.96
C SER A 244 -14.69 -0.29 -3.51
N TYR A 245 -14.73 1.00 -3.81
CA TYR A 245 -13.84 2.01 -3.26
C TYR A 245 -14.65 3.20 -2.77
N ILE A 246 -14.44 3.59 -1.53
CA ILE A 246 -15.07 4.72 -0.89
C ILE A 246 -14.02 5.77 -0.62
N ASN A 247 -14.27 6.99 -1.04
CA ASN A 247 -13.42 8.10 -0.69
C ASN A 247 -14.30 9.31 -0.37
N THR A 248 -14.12 9.86 0.82
CA THR A 248 -14.89 10.99 1.35
C THR A 248 -14.17 12.32 1.16
N ARG A 249 -12.97 12.29 0.57
CA ARG A 249 -12.20 13.49 0.22
C ARG A 249 -12.91 14.30 -0.87
N ASP A 250 -12.99 15.62 -0.65
CA ASP A 250 -13.42 16.56 -1.68
C ASP A 250 -12.21 17.09 -2.47
N PHE A 251 -12.02 16.56 -3.67
CA PHE A 251 -10.92 16.96 -4.55
C PHE A 251 -11.11 18.36 -5.18
N ALA A 252 -12.26 19.00 -5.02
CA ALA A 252 -12.45 20.40 -5.41
C ALA A 252 -11.81 21.38 -4.41
N VAL A 253 -11.54 20.91 -3.19
CA VAL A 253 -10.91 21.68 -2.11
C VAL A 253 -9.43 21.29 -2.02
N THR A 254 -8.54 22.26 -2.14
CA THR A 254 -7.10 22.03 -1.97
C THR A 254 -6.79 21.79 -0.49
N PRO A 255 -6.12 20.67 -0.13
CA PRO A 255 -5.72 20.42 1.25
C PRO A 255 -4.80 21.50 1.82
N GLY A 256 -5.04 21.90 3.06
CA GLY A 256 -4.22 22.89 3.76
C GLY A 256 -4.82 23.24 5.12
N ALA A 257 -4.05 23.83 6.02
CA ALA A 257 -4.48 24.13 7.38
C ALA A 257 -5.81 24.92 7.47
N GLY A 258 -6.09 25.78 6.49
CA GLY A 258 -7.32 26.56 6.45
C GLY A 258 -8.54 25.84 5.82
N THR A 259 -8.36 24.64 5.28
CA THR A 259 -9.40 23.90 4.55
C THR A 259 -9.71 22.52 5.16
N LEU A 260 -9.08 22.14 6.27
CA LEU A 260 -9.27 20.82 6.89
C LEU A 260 -10.73 20.52 7.25
N ALA A 261 -11.52 21.56 7.58
CA ALA A 261 -12.94 21.41 7.89
C ALA A 261 -13.84 21.13 6.68
N THR A 262 -13.34 21.31 5.46
CA THR A 262 -14.15 21.24 4.22
C THR A 262 -13.59 20.29 3.16
N VAL A 263 -12.33 19.87 3.29
CA VAL A 263 -11.66 19.02 2.31
C VAL A 263 -12.10 17.54 2.40
N GLY A 264 -12.89 17.18 3.42
CA GLY A 264 -13.24 15.80 3.73
C GLY A 264 -12.12 15.07 4.46
N ASP A 265 -12.09 13.75 4.37
CA ASP A 265 -11.18 12.91 5.11
C ASP A 265 -9.84 12.74 4.37
N LEU A 266 -8.73 12.93 5.09
CA LEU A 266 -7.36 12.84 4.56
C LEU A 266 -6.46 12.00 5.45
N GLY A 267 -5.71 11.09 4.86
CA GLY A 267 -4.73 10.25 5.55
C GLY A 267 -5.39 9.20 6.45
N PRO A 268 -6.07 8.20 5.88
CA PRO A 268 -6.60 7.08 6.67
C PRO A 268 -5.47 6.24 7.25
N GLU A 269 -5.30 6.30 8.57
CA GLU A 269 -4.24 5.67 9.36
C GLU A 269 -4.78 4.45 10.12
N GLY A 270 -5.90 4.60 10.80
CA GLY A 270 -6.51 3.55 11.61
C GLY A 270 -7.90 3.18 11.12
N ILE A 271 -8.20 1.88 11.07
CA ILE A 271 -9.50 1.39 10.65
C ILE A 271 -9.99 0.25 11.55
N VAL A 272 -11.26 0.30 11.97
CA VAL A 272 -11.89 -0.74 12.78
C VAL A 272 -13.22 -1.13 12.15
N PHE A 273 -13.45 -2.45 12.00
CA PHE A 273 -14.76 -2.98 11.66
C PHE A 273 -15.58 -3.23 12.93
N VAL A 274 -16.78 -2.67 12.98
CA VAL A 274 -17.75 -2.88 14.08
C VAL A 274 -18.91 -3.70 13.52
N PRO A 275 -19.07 -4.97 13.95
CA PRO A 275 -20.18 -5.81 13.48
C PRO A 275 -21.52 -5.29 14.00
N ALA A 276 -22.60 -5.54 13.25
CA ALA A 276 -23.96 -5.09 13.56
C ALA A 276 -24.40 -5.39 15.00
N ALA A 277 -23.98 -6.54 15.55
CA ALA A 277 -24.30 -6.94 16.92
C ALA A 277 -23.64 -6.07 18.00
N GLN A 278 -22.58 -5.32 17.66
CA GLN A 278 -21.84 -4.43 18.57
C GLN A 278 -22.05 -2.94 18.21
N SER A 279 -22.71 -2.68 17.09
CA SER A 279 -22.98 -1.32 16.62
C SER A 279 -24.22 -0.74 17.27
N PRO A 280 -24.22 0.54 17.68
CA PRO A 280 -25.36 1.18 18.36
C PRO A 280 -26.61 1.30 17.47
N ASN A 281 -26.46 1.24 16.15
CA ASN A 281 -27.59 1.31 15.20
C ASN A 281 -27.96 -0.06 14.60
N GLY A 282 -27.33 -1.17 15.05
CA GLY A 282 -27.58 -2.52 14.57
C GLY A 282 -27.15 -2.76 13.11
N LYS A 283 -26.19 -1.98 12.60
CA LYS A 283 -25.61 -2.10 11.26
C LYS A 283 -24.11 -2.33 11.34
N ASP A 284 -23.56 -3.09 10.37
CA ASP A 284 -22.11 -3.20 10.23
C ASP A 284 -21.53 -1.83 9.88
N MET A 285 -20.41 -1.47 10.50
CA MET A 285 -19.79 -0.15 10.34
C MET A 285 -18.27 -0.26 10.23
N LEU A 286 -17.67 0.72 9.56
CA LEU A 286 -16.26 1.04 9.69
C LEU A 286 -16.11 2.33 10.50
N ILE A 287 -15.12 2.34 11.38
CA ILE A 287 -14.62 3.55 12.03
C ILE A 287 -13.23 3.78 11.44
N LEU A 288 -13.02 4.93 10.84
CA LEU A 288 -11.80 5.31 10.15
C LEU A 288 -11.22 6.56 10.80
N SER A 289 -10.01 6.48 11.34
CA SER A 289 -9.26 7.65 11.81
C SER A 289 -8.38 8.18 10.70
N ASN A 290 -8.42 9.50 10.47
CA ASN A 290 -7.71 10.18 9.41
C ASN A 290 -6.72 11.17 10.05
N GLU A 291 -5.42 10.87 9.97
CA GLU A 291 -4.37 11.61 10.69
C GLU A 291 -4.22 13.05 10.20
N ILE A 292 -4.30 13.26 8.87
CA ILE A 292 -4.04 14.57 8.27
C ILE A 292 -5.21 15.54 8.47
N SER A 293 -6.45 15.08 8.27
CA SER A 293 -7.64 15.92 8.53
C SER A 293 -7.99 15.98 10.02
N GLY A 294 -7.48 15.07 10.85
CA GLY A 294 -7.84 14.96 12.26
C GLY A 294 -9.30 14.53 12.47
N THR A 295 -9.90 13.87 11.49
CA THR A 295 -11.30 13.43 11.52
C THR A 295 -11.44 11.97 11.87
N VAL A 296 -12.63 11.60 12.38
CA VAL A 296 -13.05 10.21 12.52
C VAL A 296 -14.29 10.01 11.66
N ALA A 297 -14.19 9.21 10.61
CA ALA A 297 -15.31 8.87 9.74
C ALA A 297 -16.03 7.62 10.24
N LEU A 298 -17.37 7.68 10.28
CA LEU A 298 -18.24 6.55 10.56
C LEU A 298 -18.94 6.14 9.28
N ILE A 299 -18.62 4.97 8.76
CA ILE A 299 -19.14 4.48 7.47
C ILE A 299 -20.05 3.29 7.74
N GLN A 300 -21.35 3.46 7.51
CA GLN A 300 -22.31 2.36 7.60
C GLN A 300 -22.22 1.48 6.35
N LEU A 301 -22.12 0.17 6.55
CA LEU A 301 -22.10 -0.83 5.49
C LEU A 301 -23.49 -1.41 5.30
N ASN A 302 -24.04 -1.30 4.09
CA ASN A 302 -25.37 -1.82 3.76
C ASN A 302 -25.23 -3.14 2.97
N SER A 303 -25.74 -4.24 3.49
CA SER A 303 -25.59 -5.59 2.97
C SER A 303 -26.53 -5.96 1.81
N ARG A 304 -27.23 -5.02 1.18
CA ARG A 304 -28.17 -5.32 0.09
C ARG A 304 -27.54 -5.09 -1.28
N SER A 305 -27.28 -6.14 -2.01
CA SER A 305 -27.12 -6.36 -3.47
C SER A 305 -26.27 -5.40 -4.33
N ALA A 306 -25.80 -4.31 -3.83
CA ALA A 306 -24.69 -3.46 -4.24
C ALA A 306 -24.30 -2.69 -2.99
N PHE A 307 -23.00 -2.66 -2.61
CA PHE A 307 -22.55 -1.84 -1.49
C PHE A 307 -22.89 -0.38 -1.77
N GLN A 308 -24.12 0.03 -1.41
CA GLN A 308 -24.47 1.43 -1.29
C GLN A 308 -24.18 1.84 0.13
N MET A 309 -23.26 2.76 0.30
CA MET A 309 -22.84 3.26 1.60
C MET A 309 -23.49 4.57 1.92
N GLN A 310 -23.87 4.73 3.18
CA GLN A 310 -24.29 5.98 3.75
C GLN A 310 -23.20 6.44 4.71
N ILE A 311 -22.60 7.57 4.43
CA ILE A 311 -21.62 8.22 5.30
C ILE A 311 -22.41 8.93 6.39
N LEU A 312 -22.10 8.59 7.64
CA LEU A 312 -22.64 9.28 8.81
C LEU A 312 -21.53 10.21 9.32
N HIS A 313 -21.59 11.48 9.00
CA HIS A 313 -20.69 12.45 9.59
C HIS A 313 -21.04 12.66 11.05
N SER A 314 -20.04 12.55 11.96
CA SER A 314 -20.08 13.21 13.25
C SER A 314 -19.14 14.40 13.20
N SER A 315 -19.70 15.60 13.35
CA SER A 315 -18.97 16.85 13.60
C SER A 315 -18.27 16.80 14.95
#